data_c79bf252faebf369735f0c2b1c66409e
#
_entry.id   c79bf252faebf369735f0c2b1c66409e
#
_cell.length_a   1.000
_cell.length_b   1.000
_cell.length_c   1.000
_cell.angle_alpha   90.00
_cell.angle_beta   90.00
_cell.angle_gamma   90.00
#
_symmetry.space_group_name_H-M   'P 1'
#
loop_
_entity.id
_entity.type
_entity.pdbx_description
1 polymer ?
#
loop_
_entity_poly.entity_id
_entity_poly.type
_entity_poly.pdbx_seq_one_letter_code
_entity_poly.pdbx_strand_id
1 'polypeptide(L)'
;MTSETIVKLSKRTQNVLKNFATINKSIIVESGSKVRTLSINKNIYASAKITEDFPRQIPIYDLGVFLSGLSLFENPVFDFTHTQKLVTRDEATNATTTFFYDDASIITPTLPTKEIEMSSVDVSFDLRAETLSNILRAAAVYKVKDLCVYNKGDKVHLMVCDKKNETSNTYDVPVGKNTYDTEFCFCFKTENIVLLPGDYKVDISSKGISRFTSSGNGVQYFIALEL
;
A
#
# COMPACT_ATOMS: atom_id res chain seq x y z
N MET A 1 24.54 17.17 -15.87
CA MET A 1 24.04 15.81 -15.58
C MET A 1 22.98 15.53 -16.62
N THR A 2 23.24 14.67 -17.59
CA THR A 2 22.25 14.20 -18.57
C THR A 2 21.29 13.31 -17.77
N SER A 3 20.10 13.81 -17.44
CA SER A 3 19.05 12.96 -16.88
C SER A 3 18.76 11.86 -17.90
N GLU A 4 18.89 10.61 -17.48
CA GLU A 4 18.52 9.47 -18.30
C GLU A 4 17.06 9.65 -18.69
N THR A 5 16.78 9.84 -19.98
CA THR A 5 15.41 9.97 -20.49
C THR A 5 14.74 8.61 -20.69
N ILE A 6 15.48 7.53 -20.50
CA ILE A 6 15.03 6.15 -20.68
C ILE A 6 15.08 5.44 -19.34
N VAL A 7 13.96 4.89 -18.88
CA VAL A 7 13.83 4.18 -17.60
C VAL A 7 13.19 2.81 -17.84
N LYS A 8 13.91 1.75 -17.48
CA LYS A 8 13.39 0.37 -17.52
C LYS A 8 12.56 0.10 -16.28
N LEU A 9 11.29 -0.32 -16.45
CA LEU A 9 10.39 -0.55 -15.35
C LEU A 9 10.50 -1.99 -14.83
N SER A 10 10.94 -2.13 -13.58
CA SER A 10 11.06 -3.43 -12.92
C SER A 10 9.69 -4.07 -12.60
N LYS A 11 9.64 -5.39 -12.54
CA LYS A 11 8.44 -6.12 -12.11
C LYS A 11 8.03 -5.74 -10.67
N ARG A 12 9.02 -5.42 -9.81
CA ARG A 12 8.76 -4.96 -8.46
C ARG A 12 7.98 -3.64 -8.45
N THR A 13 8.43 -2.65 -9.21
CA THR A 13 7.73 -1.35 -9.32
C THR A 13 6.36 -1.50 -9.96
N GLN A 14 6.20 -2.36 -10.97
CA GLN A 14 4.88 -2.70 -11.52
C GLN A 14 3.94 -3.28 -10.44
N ASN A 15 4.43 -4.18 -9.57
CA ASN A 15 3.64 -4.75 -8.48
C ASN A 15 3.26 -3.71 -7.42
N VAL A 16 4.17 -2.78 -7.10
CA VAL A 16 3.86 -1.64 -6.23
C VAL A 16 2.74 -0.78 -6.82
N LEU A 17 2.86 -0.41 -8.09
CA LEU A 17 1.82 0.39 -8.76
C LEU A 17 0.48 -0.35 -8.84
N LYS A 18 0.47 -1.67 -9.10
CA LYS A 18 -0.74 -2.51 -9.08
C LYS A 18 -1.41 -2.52 -7.70
N ASN A 19 -0.62 -2.62 -6.64
CA ASN A 19 -1.15 -2.54 -5.29
C ASN A 19 -1.68 -1.12 -4.99
N PHE A 20 -0.96 -0.07 -5.36
CA PHE A 20 -1.39 1.30 -5.14
C PHE A 20 -2.68 1.65 -5.91
N ALA A 21 -2.91 1.03 -7.07
CA ALA A 21 -4.17 1.15 -7.81
C ALA A 21 -5.39 0.62 -7.03
N THR A 22 -5.20 -0.30 -6.07
CA THR A 22 -6.28 -0.75 -5.16
C THR A 22 -6.59 0.24 -4.05
N ILE A 23 -5.65 1.16 -3.75
CA ILE A 23 -5.82 2.21 -2.73
C ILE A 23 -6.45 3.46 -3.36
N ASN A 24 -5.95 3.87 -4.52
CA ASN A 24 -6.48 5.00 -5.28
C ASN A 24 -6.32 4.74 -6.79
N LYS A 25 -7.39 4.95 -7.54
CA LYS A 25 -7.36 4.82 -8.99
C LYS A 25 -6.51 5.88 -9.70
N SER A 26 -6.23 7.00 -9.04
CA SER A 26 -5.40 8.08 -9.59
C SER A 26 -4.12 8.25 -8.78
N ILE A 27 -3.03 8.63 -9.44
CA ILE A 27 -1.73 8.81 -8.81
C ILE A 27 -0.90 9.88 -9.54
N ILE A 28 -0.08 10.60 -8.78
CA ILE A 28 1.07 11.32 -9.35
C ILE A 28 2.31 10.52 -8.96
N VAL A 29 2.94 9.87 -9.95
CA VAL A 29 4.28 9.31 -9.76
C VAL A 29 5.25 10.49 -9.81
N GLU A 30 5.84 10.82 -8.67
CA GLU A 30 6.76 11.96 -8.57
C GLU A 30 8.11 11.65 -9.22
N SER A 31 8.90 12.69 -9.53
CA SER A 31 10.30 12.51 -9.91
C SER A 31 11.11 11.89 -8.75
N GLY A 32 12.15 11.13 -9.11
CA GLY A 32 12.98 10.41 -8.14
C GLY A 32 12.57 8.94 -7.97
N SER A 33 13.00 8.35 -6.86
CA SER A 33 12.90 6.90 -6.59
C SER A 33 11.89 6.54 -5.50
N LYS A 34 10.85 7.36 -5.34
CA LYS A 34 9.78 7.12 -4.36
C LYS A 34 8.40 7.26 -5.00
N VAL A 35 7.54 6.29 -4.75
CA VAL A 35 6.13 6.31 -5.16
C VAL A 35 5.26 6.39 -3.92
N ARG A 36 4.23 7.24 -3.95
CA ARG A 36 3.31 7.46 -2.84
C ARG A 36 1.87 7.47 -3.33
N THR A 37 0.95 7.03 -2.48
CA THR A 37 -0.48 7.13 -2.73
C THR A 37 -1.25 7.39 -1.44
N LEU A 38 -2.45 7.95 -1.58
CA LEU A 38 -3.36 8.24 -0.48
C LEU A 38 -4.77 7.90 -0.93
N SER A 39 -5.51 7.12 -0.14
CA SER A 39 -6.90 6.80 -0.43
C SER A 39 -7.79 8.05 -0.43
N ILE A 40 -8.89 8.01 -1.16
CA ILE A 40 -9.84 9.13 -1.26
C ILE A 40 -10.33 9.56 0.13
N ASN A 41 -10.62 8.59 1.00
CA ASN A 41 -11.07 8.84 2.37
C ASN A 41 -9.92 9.21 3.34
N LYS A 42 -8.68 9.29 2.84
CA LYS A 42 -7.47 9.60 3.61
C LYS A 42 -7.20 8.67 4.79
N ASN A 43 -7.73 7.45 4.75
CA ASN A 43 -7.56 6.43 5.79
C ASN A 43 -6.42 5.44 5.49
N ILE A 44 -5.87 5.44 4.26
CA ILE A 44 -4.72 4.63 3.86
C ILE A 44 -3.73 5.53 3.13
N TYR A 45 -2.52 5.66 3.66
CA TYR A 45 -1.37 6.23 2.96
C TYR A 45 -0.34 5.13 2.73
N ALA A 46 0.21 5.06 1.53
CA ALA A 46 1.28 4.13 1.23
C ALA A 46 2.45 4.83 0.54
N SER A 47 3.65 4.38 0.86
CA SER A 47 4.88 4.84 0.22
C SER A 47 5.81 3.67 -0.07
N ALA A 48 6.50 3.71 -1.20
CA ALA A 48 7.46 2.70 -1.61
C ALA A 48 8.73 3.36 -2.16
N LYS A 49 9.89 2.89 -1.70
CA LYS A 49 11.15 3.18 -2.35
C LYS A 49 11.32 2.19 -3.51
N ILE A 50 11.52 2.70 -4.72
CA ILE A 50 11.71 1.91 -5.94
C ILE A 50 13.16 1.96 -6.41
N THR A 51 13.51 1.13 -7.37
CA THR A 51 14.88 1.07 -7.93
C THR A 51 15.09 2.08 -9.06
N GLU A 52 14.02 2.44 -9.71
CA GLU A 52 14.00 3.43 -10.79
C GLU A 52 14.16 4.85 -10.22
N ASP A 53 14.76 5.72 -11.00
CA ASP A 53 14.80 7.17 -10.76
C ASP A 53 14.05 7.87 -11.89
N PHE A 54 12.84 8.32 -11.64
CA PHE A 54 12.02 8.97 -12.63
C PHE A 54 12.48 10.43 -12.83
N PRO A 55 12.78 10.84 -14.07
CA PRO A 55 13.33 12.18 -14.31
C PRO A 55 12.29 13.31 -14.14
N ARG A 56 11.01 12.97 -14.16
CA ARG A 56 9.88 13.90 -13.97
C ARG A 56 8.64 13.19 -13.45
N GLN A 57 7.68 13.97 -12.98
CA GLN A 57 6.39 13.43 -12.55
C GLN A 57 5.57 12.88 -13.73
N ILE A 58 4.75 11.86 -13.41
CA ILE A 58 3.79 11.24 -14.32
C ILE A 58 2.42 11.32 -13.63
N PRO A 59 1.57 12.30 -13.96
CA PRO A 59 0.20 12.36 -13.48
C PRO A 59 -0.67 11.34 -14.23
N ILE A 60 -1.36 10.47 -13.49
CA ILE A 60 -2.18 9.38 -14.04
C ILE A 60 -3.55 9.45 -13.35
N TYR A 61 -4.60 9.75 -14.10
CA TYR A 61 -5.97 9.80 -13.61
C TYR A 61 -6.56 8.40 -13.43
N ASP A 62 -6.27 7.47 -14.34
CA ASP A 62 -6.70 6.07 -14.24
C ASP A 62 -5.49 5.13 -14.30
N LEU A 63 -4.99 4.80 -13.09
CA LEU A 63 -3.84 3.92 -12.94
C LEU A 63 -4.15 2.49 -13.42
N GLY A 64 -5.41 2.05 -13.34
CA GLY A 64 -5.84 0.74 -13.83
C GLY A 64 -5.69 0.63 -15.35
N VAL A 65 -6.16 1.64 -16.10
CA VAL A 65 -5.99 1.71 -17.56
C VAL A 65 -4.50 1.80 -17.94
N PHE A 66 -3.74 2.64 -17.25
CA PHE A 66 -2.29 2.75 -17.47
C PHE A 66 -1.58 1.41 -17.29
N LEU A 67 -1.85 0.70 -16.18
CA LEU A 67 -1.24 -0.61 -15.88
C LEU A 67 -1.72 -1.70 -16.85
N SER A 68 -2.96 -1.62 -17.33
CA SER A 68 -3.46 -2.53 -18.37
C SER A 68 -2.69 -2.34 -19.69
N GLY A 69 -2.40 -1.08 -20.07
CA GLY A 69 -1.54 -0.79 -21.21
C GLY A 69 -0.12 -1.33 -21.03
N LEU A 70 0.45 -1.20 -19.81
CA LEU A 70 1.78 -1.77 -19.50
C LEU A 70 1.80 -3.30 -19.54
N SER A 71 0.68 -3.96 -19.27
CA SER A 71 0.60 -5.43 -19.28
C SER A 71 0.74 -6.06 -20.66
N LEU A 72 0.65 -5.25 -21.73
CA LEU A 72 0.92 -5.66 -23.11
C LEU A 72 2.40 -5.90 -23.37
N PHE A 73 3.27 -5.49 -22.47
CA PHE A 73 4.71 -5.56 -22.59
C PHE A 73 5.33 -6.46 -21.54
N GLU A 74 6.28 -7.27 -21.93
CA GLU A 74 7.03 -8.12 -20.99
C GLU A 74 8.09 -7.30 -20.25
N ASN A 75 8.81 -6.43 -20.95
CA ASN A 75 9.89 -5.60 -20.43
C ASN A 75 9.68 -4.12 -20.82
N PRO A 76 8.71 -3.43 -20.18
CA PRO A 76 8.39 -2.07 -20.55
C PRO A 76 9.53 -1.10 -20.21
N VAL A 77 9.87 -0.29 -21.18
CA VAL A 77 10.86 0.80 -21.10
C VAL A 77 10.18 2.12 -21.35
N PHE A 78 10.30 3.04 -20.40
CA PHE A 78 9.72 4.38 -20.44
C PHE A 78 10.68 5.33 -21.12
N ASP A 79 10.18 6.06 -22.12
CA ASP A 79 10.88 7.12 -22.84
C ASP A 79 10.30 8.48 -22.44
N PHE A 80 11.09 9.27 -21.71
CA PHE A 80 10.75 10.59 -21.19
C PHE A 80 11.23 11.75 -22.09
N THR A 81 11.59 11.51 -23.33
CA THR A 81 12.02 12.58 -24.26
C THR A 81 10.93 13.63 -24.50
N HIS A 82 9.67 13.25 -24.40
CA HIS A 82 8.53 14.14 -24.57
C HIS A 82 8.07 14.75 -23.25
N THR A 83 7.65 16.02 -23.28
CA THR A 83 7.22 16.75 -22.07
C THR A 83 5.76 16.52 -21.69
N GLN A 84 4.91 16.10 -22.62
CA GLN A 84 3.45 15.96 -22.42
C GLN A 84 2.96 14.53 -22.49
N LYS A 85 3.83 13.58 -22.75
CA LYS A 85 3.48 12.18 -22.90
C LYS A 85 4.63 11.27 -22.50
N LEU A 86 4.27 10.07 -22.09
CA LEU A 86 5.18 8.96 -21.88
C LEU A 86 5.02 7.99 -23.06
N VAL A 87 6.11 7.65 -23.72
CA VAL A 87 6.14 6.56 -24.69
C VAL A 87 6.72 5.33 -23.99
N THR A 88 5.98 4.25 -24.00
CA THR A 88 6.46 2.96 -23.47
C THR A 88 6.78 2.06 -24.65
N ARG A 89 7.94 1.42 -24.61
CA ARG A 89 8.40 0.46 -25.63
C ARG A 89 8.63 -0.90 -24.99
N ASP A 90 8.45 -1.96 -25.76
CA ASP A 90 8.90 -3.30 -25.42
C ASP A 90 10.23 -3.58 -26.12
N GLU A 91 11.24 -3.99 -25.34
CA GLU A 91 12.59 -4.24 -25.91
C GLU A 91 12.62 -5.46 -26.86
N ALA A 92 11.69 -6.41 -26.67
CA ALA A 92 11.70 -7.65 -27.47
C ALA A 92 10.96 -7.50 -28.80
N THR A 93 9.83 -6.77 -28.80
CA THR A 93 8.92 -6.70 -29.95
C THR A 93 8.99 -5.36 -30.69
N ASN A 94 9.63 -4.35 -30.09
CA ASN A 94 9.59 -2.95 -30.53
C ASN A 94 8.16 -2.35 -30.60
N ALA A 95 7.18 -3.03 -30.02
CA ALA A 95 5.84 -2.48 -29.86
C ALA A 95 5.88 -1.23 -28.97
N THR A 96 5.02 -0.27 -29.24
CA THR A 96 4.98 0.99 -28.49
C THR A 96 3.56 1.33 -28.06
N THR A 97 3.40 1.96 -26.91
CA THR A 97 2.19 2.65 -26.51
C THR A 97 2.52 4.08 -26.08
N THR A 98 1.58 4.97 -26.27
CA THR A 98 1.72 6.38 -25.86
C THR A 98 0.66 6.69 -24.82
N PHE A 99 1.11 7.21 -23.67
CA PHE A 99 0.25 7.71 -22.62
C PHE A 99 0.45 9.24 -22.53
N PHE A 100 -0.61 10.01 -22.73
CA PHE A 100 -0.60 11.45 -22.50
C PHE A 100 -0.79 11.73 -21.02
N TYR A 101 -0.01 12.63 -20.46
CA TYR A 101 -0.12 13.01 -19.07
C TYR A 101 -1.46 13.67 -18.80
N ASP A 102 -2.08 13.29 -17.70
CA ASP A 102 -3.29 13.94 -17.22
C ASP A 102 -2.96 15.26 -16.53
N ASP A 103 -3.96 16.11 -16.29
CA ASP A 103 -3.78 17.32 -15.49
C ASP A 103 -3.59 16.93 -14.02
N ALA A 104 -2.43 17.29 -13.45
CA ALA A 104 -2.12 16.99 -12.05
C ALA A 104 -3.13 17.60 -11.06
N SER A 105 -3.82 18.68 -11.45
CA SER A 105 -4.80 19.35 -10.58
C SER A 105 -6.07 18.55 -10.34
N ILE A 106 -6.40 17.60 -11.23
CA ILE A 106 -7.59 16.74 -11.08
C ILE A 106 -7.30 15.47 -10.26
N ILE A 107 -6.04 15.19 -9.95
CA ILE A 107 -5.64 14.01 -9.18
C ILE A 107 -5.83 14.26 -7.70
N THR A 108 -6.73 13.50 -7.08
CA THR A 108 -7.13 13.67 -5.69
C THR A 108 -7.07 12.36 -4.91
N PRO A 109 -6.85 12.44 -3.60
CA PRO A 109 -6.48 13.62 -2.81
C PRO A 109 -5.02 14.03 -3.04
N THR A 110 -4.71 15.31 -2.82
CA THR A 110 -3.33 15.79 -2.85
C THR A 110 -2.52 15.13 -1.74
N LEU A 111 -1.34 14.64 -2.09
CA LEU A 111 -0.43 14.02 -1.13
C LEU A 111 0.09 15.06 -0.12
N PRO A 112 0.33 14.66 1.14
CA PRO A 112 0.95 15.53 2.11
C PRO A 112 2.38 15.89 1.66
N THR A 113 2.77 17.15 1.87
CA THR A 113 4.13 17.65 1.55
C THR A 113 5.19 17.07 2.48
N LYS A 114 4.80 16.81 3.75
CA LYS A 114 5.66 16.14 4.74
C LYS A 114 5.36 14.65 4.78
N GLU A 115 6.36 13.86 5.11
CA GLU A 115 6.16 12.44 5.38
C GLU A 115 5.29 12.25 6.62
N ILE A 116 4.47 11.20 6.59
CA ILE A 116 3.66 10.83 7.76
C ILE A 116 4.58 10.13 8.75
N GLU A 117 4.58 10.62 9.98
CA GLU A 117 5.32 10.03 11.09
C GLU A 117 4.37 9.69 12.24
N MET A 118 4.68 8.61 12.95
CA MET A 118 3.97 8.28 14.18
C MET A 118 4.64 8.99 15.35
N SER A 119 3.85 9.77 16.09
CA SER A 119 4.32 10.50 17.26
C SER A 119 4.54 9.60 18.49
N SER A 120 3.89 8.43 18.52
CA SER A 120 4.03 7.41 19.57
C SER A 120 3.73 6.03 18.98
N VAL A 121 4.27 5.00 19.63
CA VAL A 121 3.95 3.60 19.35
C VAL A 121 3.54 2.96 20.67
N ASP A 122 2.30 2.50 20.74
CA ASP A 122 1.75 1.90 21.94
C ASP A 122 1.77 0.37 21.87
N VAL A 123 1.66 -0.21 20.67
CA VAL A 123 1.76 -1.66 20.42
C VAL A 123 2.62 -1.93 19.21
N SER A 124 3.51 -2.92 19.30
CA SER A 124 4.37 -3.34 18.18
C SER A 124 4.48 -4.86 18.14
N PHE A 125 4.39 -5.46 16.94
CA PHE A 125 4.57 -6.90 16.72
C PHE A 125 4.99 -7.18 15.28
N ASP A 126 5.50 -8.39 15.05
CA ASP A 126 5.83 -8.89 13.71
C ASP A 126 4.64 -9.69 13.15
N LEU A 127 4.20 -9.33 11.96
CA LEU A 127 3.12 -9.98 11.23
C LEU A 127 3.69 -10.75 10.04
N ARG A 128 3.59 -12.07 10.09
CA ARG A 128 4.06 -12.94 9.00
C ARG A 128 3.07 -12.95 7.84
N ALA A 129 3.57 -13.08 6.63
CA ALA A 129 2.79 -13.16 5.40
C ALA A 129 1.70 -14.25 5.45
N GLU A 130 2.04 -15.42 5.98
CA GLU A 130 1.10 -16.53 6.14
C GLU A 130 -0.04 -16.17 7.10
N THR A 131 0.29 -15.57 8.25
CA THR A 131 -0.71 -15.12 9.24
C THR A 131 -1.64 -14.08 8.64
N LEU A 132 -1.09 -13.07 7.94
CA LEU A 132 -1.87 -12.05 7.23
C LEU A 132 -2.83 -12.68 6.20
N SER A 133 -2.31 -13.59 5.38
CA SER A 133 -3.12 -14.29 4.36
C SER A 133 -4.25 -15.12 4.99
N ASN A 134 -3.96 -15.85 6.07
CA ASN A 134 -4.95 -16.70 6.74
C ASN A 134 -6.06 -15.87 7.40
N ILE A 135 -5.69 -14.76 8.05
CA ILE A 135 -6.67 -13.91 8.73
C ILE A 135 -7.59 -13.17 7.73
N LEU A 136 -7.05 -12.69 6.61
CA LEU A 136 -7.86 -12.06 5.56
C LEU A 136 -8.77 -13.08 4.86
N ARG A 137 -8.28 -14.32 4.65
CA ARG A 137 -9.09 -15.41 4.12
C ARG A 137 -10.23 -15.77 5.08
N ALA A 138 -9.96 -15.84 6.38
CA ALA A 138 -10.99 -16.08 7.40
C ALA A 138 -12.05 -14.97 7.41
N ALA A 139 -11.64 -13.70 7.30
CA ALA A 139 -12.56 -12.57 7.18
C ALA A 139 -13.51 -12.73 5.98
N ALA A 140 -12.98 -13.13 4.84
CA ALA A 140 -13.76 -13.37 3.62
C ALA A 140 -14.72 -14.56 3.78
N VAL A 141 -14.26 -15.68 4.35
CA VAL A 141 -15.08 -16.88 4.59
C VAL A 141 -16.25 -16.59 5.54
N TYR A 142 -15.98 -15.90 6.64
CA TYR A 142 -17.01 -15.56 7.64
C TYR A 142 -17.79 -14.29 7.30
N LYS A 143 -17.37 -13.56 6.24
CA LYS A 143 -17.98 -12.29 5.80
C LYS A 143 -17.99 -11.22 6.91
N VAL A 144 -16.95 -11.22 7.74
CA VAL A 144 -16.77 -10.25 8.81
C VAL A 144 -15.87 -9.11 8.35
N LYS A 145 -16.08 -7.91 8.88
CA LYS A 145 -15.48 -6.68 8.35
C LYS A 145 -14.45 -6.03 9.26
N ASP A 146 -14.31 -6.53 10.48
CA ASP A 146 -13.41 -5.93 11.45
C ASP A 146 -12.23 -6.86 11.70
N LEU A 147 -11.02 -6.30 11.72
CA LEU A 147 -9.78 -6.93 12.16
C LEU A 147 -9.31 -6.19 13.41
N CYS A 148 -9.28 -6.89 14.55
CA CYS A 148 -8.91 -6.30 15.82
C CYS A 148 -7.57 -6.87 16.32
N VAL A 149 -6.74 -5.99 16.88
CA VAL A 149 -5.50 -6.29 17.60
C VAL A 149 -5.78 -6.05 19.08
N TYR A 150 -5.61 -7.06 19.92
CA TYR A 150 -5.88 -6.96 21.35
C TYR A 150 -4.92 -7.83 22.15
N ASN A 151 -4.80 -7.58 23.44
CA ASN A 151 -4.04 -8.45 24.32
C ASN A 151 -4.95 -9.41 25.10
N LYS A 152 -4.46 -10.65 25.27
CA LYS A 152 -5.11 -11.68 26.07
C LYS A 152 -4.04 -12.47 26.80
N GLY A 153 -4.00 -12.30 28.12
CA GLY A 153 -2.95 -12.88 28.94
C GLY A 153 -1.57 -12.37 28.52
N ASP A 154 -0.66 -13.29 28.26
CA ASP A 154 0.73 -13.02 27.88
C ASP A 154 0.96 -12.82 26.37
N LYS A 155 -0.13 -12.72 25.58
CA LYS A 155 -0.04 -12.65 24.11
C LYS A 155 -0.81 -11.48 23.51
N VAL A 156 -0.28 -10.98 22.39
CA VAL A 156 -0.98 -10.11 21.44
C VAL A 156 -1.68 -10.98 20.42
N HIS A 157 -2.94 -10.71 20.15
CA HIS A 157 -3.81 -11.46 19.25
C HIS A 157 -4.28 -10.59 18.08
N LEU A 158 -4.49 -11.25 16.94
CA LEU A 158 -5.28 -10.73 15.82
C LEU A 158 -6.57 -11.54 15.72
N MET A 159 -7.70 -10.85 15.61
CA MET A 159 -9.00 -11.47 15.47
C MET A 159 -9.81 -10.77 14.37
N VAL A 160 -10.41 -11.55 13.48
CA VAL A 160 -11.48 -11.04 12.61
C VAL A 160 -12.84 -11.39 13.18
N CYS A 161 -13.72 -10.39 13.20
CA CYS A 161 -15.05 -10.48 13.81
C CYS A 161 -16.01 -9.44 13.17
N ASP A 162 -17.25 -9.49 13.59
CA ASP A 162 -18.20 -8.39 13.44
C ASP A 162 -18.41 -7.72 14.82
N LYS A 163 -17.82 -6.55 15.03
CA LYS A 163 -17.93 -5.78 16.29
C LYS A 163 -19.37 -5.47 16.70
N LYS A 164 -20.31 -5.52 15.78
CA LYS A 164 -21.73 -5.21 16.00
C LYS A 164 -22.57 -6.45 16.29
N ASN A 165 -21.99 -7.64 16.15
CA ASN A 165 -22.68 -8.91 16.33
C ASN A 165 -21.84 -9.89 17.14
N GLU A 166 -22.07 -9.98 18.43
CA GLU A 166 -21.34 -10.84 19.36
C GLU A 166 -21.47 -12.34 19.07
N THR A 167 -22.48 -12.74 18.28
CA THR A 167 -22.69 -14.13 17.85
C THR A 167 -22.05 -14.45 16.49
N SER A 168 -21.33 -13.49 15.90
CA SER A 168 -20.63 -13.72 14.62
C SER A 168 -19.49 -14.74 14.77
N ASN A 169 -19.21 -15.46 13.67
CA ASN A 169 -18.02 -16.29 13.62
C ASN A 169 -16.77 -15.42 13.76
N THR A 170 -15.75 -15.93 14.44
CA THR A 170 -14.46 -15.28 14.62
C THR A 170 -13.32 -16.21 14.23
N TYR A 171 -12.20 -15.62 13.84
CA TYR A 171 -10.92 -16.33 13.72
C TYR A 171 -9.87 -15.53 14.47
N ASP A 172 -9.23 -16.17 15.44
CA ASP A 172 -8.30 -15.55 16.38
C ASP A 172 -6.95 -16.26 16.34
N VAL A 173 -5.86 -15.49 16.28
CA VAL A 173 -4.50 -16.03 16.21
C VAL A 173 -3.53 -15.18 17.03
N PRO A 174 -2.67 -15.80 17.88
CA PRO A 174 -1.61 -15.07 18.58
C PRO A 174 -0.51 -14.66 17.59
N VAL A 175 -0.03 -13.42 17.72
CA VAL A 175 1.00 -12.84 16.83
C VAL A 175 2.26 -12.41 17.55
N GLY A 176 2.25 -12.36 18.87
CA GLY A 176 3.42 -11.95 19.64
C GLY A 176 3.22 -12.09 21.14
N LYS A 177 4.28 -11.80 21.88
CA LYS A 177 4.25 -11.72 23.34
C LYS A 177 3.64 -10.38 23.75
N ASN A 178 2.73 -10.40 24.70
CA ASN A 178 2.23 -9.19 25.33
C ASN A 178 3.27 -8.66 26.33
N THR A 179 3.70 -7.43 26.11
CA THR A 179 4.63 -6.70 26.99
C THR A 179 3.98 -5.43 27.56
N TYR A 180 2.66 -5.30 27.44
CA TYR A 180 1.89 -4.13 27.83
C TYR A 180 1.08 -4.42 29.09
N ASP A 181 1.14 -3.50 30.05
CA ASP A 181 0.47 -3.65 31.35
C ASP A 181 -1.02 -3.28 31.31
N THR A 182 -1.45 -2.62 30.24
CA THR A 182 -2.84 -2.17 30.05
C THR A 182 -3.56 -3.00 28.99
N GLU A 183 -4.85 -3.22 29.20
CA GLU A 183 -5.71 -3.80 28.18
C GLU A 183 -5.87 -2.83 26.99
N PHE A 184 -5.85 -3.37 25.79
CA PHE A 184 -6.10 -2.62 24.56
C PHE A 184 -6.87 -3.46 23.55
N CYS A 185 -7.61 -2.77 22.67
CA CYS A 185 -8.26 -3.34 21.51
C CYS A 185 -8.29 -2.28 20.40
N PHE A 186 -7.48 -2.46 19.35
CA PHE A 186 -7.40 -1.58 18.19
C PHE A 186 -7.97 -2.31 16.97
N CYS A 187 -8.93 -1.71 16.30
CA CYS A 187 -9.59 -2.37 15.18
C CYS A 187 -9.40 -1.61 13.87
N PHE A 188 -9.42 -2.37 12.77
CA PHE A 188 -9.35 -1.91 11.39
C PHE A 188 -10.57 -2.42 10.62
N LYS A 189 -10.94 -1.76 9.53
CA LYS A 189 -11.75 -2.40 8.50
C LYS A 189 -10.89 -3.32 7.67
N THR A 190 -11.32 -4.55 7.46
CA THR A 190 -10.59 -5.55 6.65
C THR A 190 -10.36 -5.06 5.22
N GLU A 191 -11.27 -4.26 4.66
CA GLU A 191 -11.15 -3.63 3.35
C GLU A 191 -10.01 -2.62 3.23
N ASN A 192 -9.51 -2.09 4.36
CA ASN A 192 -8.38 -1.17 4.41
C ASN A 192 -7.02 -1.91 4.47
N ILE A 193 -7.02 -3.23 4.67
CA ILE A 193 -5.79 -4.03 4.74
C ILE A 193 -5.39 -4.49 3.34
N VAL A 194 -4.98 -3.55 2.50
CA VAL A 194 -4.61 -3.74 1.09
C VAL A 194 -3.09 -3.80 0.91
N LEU A 195 -2.43 -4.62 1.69
CA LEU A 195 -0.98 -4.74 1.74
C LEU A 195 -0.44 -5.63 0.61
N LEU A 196 0.76 -5.32 0.12
CA LEU A 196 1.52 -6.27 -0.70
C LEU A 196 1.83 -7.54 0.11
N PRO A 197 1.87 -8.71 -0.54
CA PRO A 197 2.29 -9.94 0.14
C PRO A 197 3.69 -9.81 0.74
N GLY A 198 3.85 -10.23 1.99
CA GLY A 198 5.14 -10.16 2.69
C GLY A 198 4.97 -10.09 4.21
N ASP A 199 6.10 -10.13 4.90
CA ASP A 199 6.18 -9.94 6.34
C ASP A 199 6.24 -8.46 6.68
N TYR A 200 5.62 -8.07 7.79
CA TYR A 200 5.54 -6.69 8.25
C TYR A 200 5.89 -6.55 9.71
N LYS A 201 6.62 -5.50 10.04
CA LYS A 201 6.57 -4.94 11.38
C LYS A 201 5.35 -4.03 11.47
N VAL A 202 4.50 -4.28 12.45
CA VAL A 202 3.29 -3.49 12.71
C VAL A 202 3.48 -2.68 13.98
N ASP A 203 3.30 -1.37 13.85
CA ASP A 203 3.31 -0.43 14.96
C ASP A 203 1.92 0.24 15.01
N ILE A 204 1.33 0.33 16.21
CA ILE A 204 0.00 0.92 16.42
C ILE A 204 0.10 2.00 17.49
N SER A 205 -0.58 3.13 17.23
CA SER A 205 -0.75 4.20 18.19
C SER A 205 -2.21 4.38 18.59
N SER A 206 -2.46 4.54 19.87
CA SER A 206 -3.78 4.91 20.43
C SER A 206 -4.33 6.24 19.90
N LYS A 207 -3.47 7.02 19.20
CA LYS A 207 -3.89 8.22 18.47
C LYS A 207 -4.63 7.95 17.15
N GLY A 208 -5.02 6.70 16.89
CA GLY A 208 -5.86 6.33 15.75
C GLY A 208 -5.10 6.00 14.47
N ILE A 209 -3.79 5.73 14.53
CA ILE A 209 -2.95 5.42 13.37
C ILE A 209 -2.09 4.18 13.61
N SER A 210 -1.89 3.42 12.55
CA SER A 210 -0.94 2.30 12.51
C SER A 210 0.07 2.46 11.38
N ARG A 211 1.19 1.75 11.48
CA ARG A 211 2.21 1.65 10.46
C ARG A 211 2.57 0.19 10.22
N PHE A 212 2.49 -0.22 8.97
CA PHE A 212 2.95 -1.52 8.50
C PHE A 212 4.21 -1.31 7.66
N THR A 213 5.36 -1.72 8.17
CA THR A 213 6.65 -1.61 7.48
C THR A 213 7.04 -2.98 6.94
N SER A 214 7.14 -3.11 5.62
CA SER A 214 7.54 -4.38 5.00
C SER A 214 9.00 -4.71 5.32
N SER A 215 9.25 -5.95 5.70
CA SER A 215 10.60 -6.45 6.02
C SER A 215 11.52 -6.64 4.80
N GLY A 216 10.97 -6.68 3.58
CA GLY A 216 11.76 -6.99 2.37
C GLY A 216 11.51 -6.09 1.16
N ASN A 217 10.39 -5.37 1.11
CA ASN A 217 9.95 -4.70 -0.11
C ASN A 217 10.12 -3.18 -0.10
N GLY A 218 10.65 -2.57 0.98
CA GLY A 218 10.80 -1.11 1.08
C GLY A 218 9.48 -0.35 0.93
N VAL A 219 8.36 -1.00 1.26
CA VAL A 219 7.02 -0.42 1.24
C VAL A 219 6.55 -0.20 2.66
N GLN A 220 5.87 0.91 2.88
CA GLN A 220 5.30 1.29 4.16
C GLN A 220 3.86 1.76 3.96
N TYR A 221 2.96 1.30 4.84
CA TYR A 221 1.57 1.72 4.87
C TYR A 221 1.24 2.33 6.21
N PHE A 222 0.50 3.43 6.17
CA PHE A 222 -0.17 4.00 7.34
C PHE A 222 -1.67 3.80 7.15
N ILE A 223 -2.30 3.16 8.12
CA ILE A 223 -3.73 2.82 8.06
C ILE A 223 -4.39 3.37 9.33
N ALA A 224 -5.48 4.11 9.14
CA ALA A 224 -6.27 4.61 10.26
C ALA A 224 -6.97 3.47 10.99
N LEU A 225 -7.06 3.60 12.31
CA LEU A 225 -7.88 2.72 13.16
C LEU A 225 -9.36 3.13 13.08
N GLU A 226 -10.23 2.17 13.33
CA GLU A 226 -11.64 2.42 13.59
C GLU A 226 -11.81 2.82 15.06
N LEU A 227 -12.32 4.01 15.28
CA LEU A 227 -12.61 4.55 16.61
C LEU A 227 -13.93 4.03 17.17
#